data_b830064b4e3fe75a30c4734c77fafa86
#
_entry.id   b830064b4e3fe75a30c4734c77fafa86
#
_cell.length_a   1.000
_cell.length_b   1.000
_cell.length_c   1.000
_cell.angle_alpha   90.00
_cell.angle_beta   90.00
_cell.angle_gamma   90.00
#
_symmetry.space_group_name_H-M   'P 1'
#
loop_
_entity.id
_entity.type
_entity.pdbx_description
1 polymer ?
#
loop_
_entity_poly.entity_id
_entity_poly.type
_entity_poly.pdbx_seq_one_letter_code
_entity_poly.pdbx_strand_id
1 'polypeptide(L)'
;MNENLKRLQSRVVSAAEATLAEKNVVSAIDVLMRIGWLPQARLDEWRQGRLTYLEAGISSNLHKISAAMAMFRHWARGRELTPSETVYVSRTRDRHPLRFSKTGNEAIEHAYRTHWVSRAVSTSRRERLREKQSRAPDLVAISPLHSWTCTKCGGTR
;
A
#
# COMPACT_ATOMS: atom_id res chain seq x y z
N MET A 1 -27.23 2.12 12.54
CA MET A 1 -25.95 1.50 12.91
C MET A 1 -25.90 1.26 14.40
N ASN A 2 -25.55 0.07 14.83
CA ASN A 2 -25.50 -0.23 16.24
C ASN A 2 -24.23 0.35 16.90
N GLU A 3 -24.19 0.32 18.24
CA GLU A 3 -23.10 0.92 19.01
C GLU A 3 -21.73 0.34 18.66
N ASN A 4 -21.67 -0.98 18.47
CA ASN A 4 -20.39 -1.63 18.13
C ASN A 4 -19.87 -1.18 16.77
N LEU A 5 -20.72 -1.02 15.80
CA LEU A 5 -20.33 -0.54 14.47
C LEU A 5 -19.89 0.92 14.52
N LYS A 6 -20.56 1.74 15.34
CA LYS A 6 -20.15 3.14 15.53
C LYS A 6 -18.77 3.25 16.14
N ARG A 7 -18.47 2.39 17.12
CA ARG A 7 -17.14 2.36 17.74
C ARG A 7 -16.09 1.93 16.74
N LEU A 8 -16.41 0.91 15.93
CA LEU A 8 -15.50 0.45 14.89
C LEU A 8 -15.24 1.55 13.88
N GLN A 9 -16.29 2.23 13.44
CA GLN A 9 -16.14 3.34 12.49
C GLN A 9 -15.23 4.42 13.04
N SER A 10 -15.43 4.79 14.31
CA SER A 10 -14.61 5.80 14.97
C SER A 10 -13.13 5.38 15.01
N ARG A 11 -12.87 4.12 15.32
CA ARG A 11 -11.51 3.58 15.36
C ARG A 11 -10.87 3.57 13.97
N VAL A 12 -11.60 3.13 12.97
CA VAL A 12 -11.12 3.10 11.58
C VAL A 12 -10.79 4.51 11.09
N VAL A 13 -11.69 5.45 11.31
CA VAL A 13 -11.49 6.84 10.88
C VAL A 13 -10.30 7.46 11.61
N SER A 14 -10.19 7.27 12.92
CA SER A 14 -9.07 7.81 13.69
C SER A 14 -7.73 7.24 13.21
N ALA A 15 -7.69 5.93 12.96
CA ALA A 15 -6.47 5.27 12.47
C ALA A 15 -6.09 5.80 11.08
N ALA A 16 -7.08 5.95 10.21
CA ALA A 16 -6.85 6.44 8.85
C ALA A 16 -6.38 7.89 8.85
N GLU A 17 -7.01 8.75 9.65
CA GLU A 17 -6.61 10.16 9.75
C GLU A 17 -5.18 10.30 10.30
N ALA A 18 -4.83 9.51 11.31
CA ALA A 18 -3.50 9.54 11.88
C ALA A 18 -2.44 9.10 10.87
N THR A 19 -2.75 8.06 10.10
CA THR A 19 -1.84 7.56 9.07
C THR A 19 -1.67 8.59 7.95
N LEU A 20 -2.78 9.21 7.53
CA LEU A 20 -2.74 10.23 6.49
C LEU A 20 -1.88 11.42 6.91
N ALA A 21 -2.04 11.88 8.16
CA ALA A 21 -1.25 12.99 8.68
C ALA A 21 0.24 12.66 8.73
N GLU A 22 0.58 11.40 8.97
CA GLU A 22 1.95 10.93 9.13
C GLU A 22 2.65 10.64 7.80
N LYS A 23 1.95 9.98 6.87
CA LYS A 23 2.55 9.47 5.64
C LYS A 23 2.00 10.05 4.35
N ASN A 24 0.87 10.73 4.39
CA ASN A 24 0.13 11.22 3.21
C ASN A 24 -0.39 10.09 2.31
N VAL A 25 -0.30 8.86 2.78
CA VAL A 25 -0.79 7.66 2.09
C VAL A 25 -1.37 6.74 3.14
N VAL A 26 -2.51 6.12 2.86
CA VAL A 26 -3.14 5.18 3.78
C VAL A 26 -3.48 3.89 3.06
N SER A 27 -3.08 2.75 3.63
CA SER A 27 -3.46 1.43 3.12
C SER A 27 -4.31 0.70 4.14
N ALA A 28 -4.99 -0.36 3.69
CA ALA A 28 -5.77 -1.21 4.59
C ALA A 28 -4.89 -1.78 5.71
N ILE A 29 -3.67 -2.18 5.37
CA ILE A 29 -2.71 -2.70 6.35
C ILE A 29 -2.45 -1.69 7.45
N ASP A 30 -2.22 -0.43 7.09
CA ASP A 30 -1.97 0.64 8.07
C ASP A 30 -3.13 0.77 9.06
N VAL A 31 -4.35 0.75 8.57
CA VAL A 31 -5.55 0.87 9.40
C VAL A 31 -5.68 -0.34 10.33
N LEU A 32 -5.54 -1.55 9.78
CA LEU A 32 -5.67 -2.78 10.56
C LEU A 32 -4.62 -2.86 11.67
N MET A 33 -3.41 -2.39 11.40
CA MET A 33 -2.36 -2.36 12.42
C MET A 33 -2.68 -1.35 13.51
N ARG A 34 -3.12 -0.15 13.14
CA ARG A 34 -3.40 0.91 14.12
C ARG A 34 -4.60 0.60 15.03
N ILE A 35 -5.61 -0.10 14.51
CA ILE A 35 -6.74 -0.50 15.36
C ILE A 35 -6.42 -1.74 16.20
N GLY A 36 -5.23 -2.33 16.02
CA GLY A 36 -4.76 -3.42 16.85
C GLY A 36 -5.17 -4.81 16.40
N TRP A 37 -5.72 -4.93 15.19
CA TRP A 37 -6.15 -6.24 14.68
C TRP A 37 -5.04 -7.01 13.97
N LEU A 38 -4.02 -6.32 13.49
CA LEU A 38 -2.91 -6.94 12.76
C LEU A 38 -1.58 -6.64 13.47
N PRO A 39 -1.06 -7.57 14.29
CA PRO A 39 0.24 -7.37 14.93
C PRO A 39 1.37 -7.34 13.91
N GLN A 40 2.41 -6.59 14.21
CA GLN A 40 3.60 -6.49 13.35
C GLN A 40 4.19 -7.86 13.05
N ALA A 41 4.24 -8.75 14.05
CA ALA A 41 4.78 -10.11 13.87
C ALA A 41 4.03 -10.89 12.79
N ARG A 42 2.70 -10.75 12.74
CA ARG A 42 1.88 -11.44 11.74
C ARG A 42 2.10 -10.86 10.36
N LEU A 43 2.24 -9.54 10.27
CA LEU A 43 2.55 -8.88 9.00
C LEU A 43 3.89 -9.37 8.46
N ASP A 44 4.89 -9.47 9.33
CA ASP A 44 6.22 -9.95 8.96
C ASP A 44 6.17 -11.41 8.47
N GLU A 45 5.43 -12.27 9.19
CA GLU A 45 5.25 -13.67 8.77
C GLU A 45 4.62 -13.76 7.38
N TRP A 46 3.61 -12.93 7.13
CA TRP A 46 2.95 -12.89 5.84
C TRP A 46 3.91 -12.44 4.73
N ARG A 47 4.67 -11.39 4.99
CA ARG A 47 5.65 -10.89 4.01
C ARG A 47 6.74 -11.90 3.70
N GLN A 48 7.07 -12.75 4.67
CA GLN A 48 8.07 -13.79 4.51
C GLN A 48 7.49 -15.09 3.92
N GLY A 49 6.22 -15.07 3.53
CA GLY A 49 5.58 -16.23 2.93
C GLY A 49 5.17 -17.32 3.91
N ARG A 50 5.17 -17.03 5.20
CA ARG A 50 4.81 -18.01 6.24
C ARG A 50 3.34 -18.09 6.53
N LEU A 51 2.55 -17.07 6.12
CA LEU A 51 1.10 -17.11 6.20
C LEU A 51 0.56 -17.26 4.78
N THR A 52 -0.42 -18.13 4.60
CA THR A 52 -1.03 -18.36 3.29
C THR A 52 -1.75 -17.12 2.78
N TYR A 53 -2.38 -16.38 3.70
CA TYR A 53 -3.08 -15.13 3.35
C TYR A 53 -3.06 -14.20 4.58
N LEU A 54 -3.13 -12.89 4.34
CA LEU A 54 -3.01 -11.89 5.40
C LEU A 54 -4.09 -12.03 6.46
N GLU A 55 -5.32 -12.34 6.06
CA GLU A 55 -6.44 -12.45 6.99
C GLU A 55 -6.24 -13.53 8.06
N ALA A 56 -5.37 -14.51 7.81
CA ALA A 56 -5.02 -15.51 8.81
C ALA A 56 -4.32 -14.89 10.01
N GLY A 57 -3.66 -13.75 9.83
CA GLY A 57 -2.97 -13.04 10.91
C GLY A 57 -3.79 -11.95 11.56
N ILE A 58 -5.02 -11.70 11.09
CA ILE A 58 -5.87 -10.65 11.62
C ILE A 58 -6.74 -11.20 12.76
N SER A 59 -6.70 -10.52 13.91
CA SER A 59 -7.43 -10.93 15.11
C SER A 59 -8.88 -10.44 15.09
N SER A 60 -9.66 -10.90 14.10
CA SER A 60 -11.07 -10.55 14.00
C SER A 60 -11.75 -11.49 13.03
N ASN A 61 -13.09 -11.50 13.02
CA ASN A 61 -13.83 -12.34 12.07
C ASN A 61 -14.02 -11.61 10.74
N LEU A 62 -14.35 -12.38 9.70
CA LEU A 62 -14.50 -11.85 8.34
C LEU A 62 -15.57 -10.77 8.22
N HIS A 63 -16.64 -10.89 9.00
CA HIS A 63 -17.72 -9.90 9.00
C HIS A 63 -17.20 -8.53 9.45
N LYS A 64 -16.45 -8.50 10.55
CA LYS A 64 -15.89 -7.26 11.08
C LYS A 64 -14.83 -6.68 10.15
N ILE A 65 -14.01 -7.55 9.56
CA ILE A 65 -12.98 -7.13 8.61
C ILE A 65 -13.65 -6.46 7.40
N SER A 66 -14.70 -7.07 6.87
CA SER A 66 -15.45 -6.52 5.73
C SER A 66 -16.04 -5.15 6.06
N ALA A 67 -16.62 -5.03 7.27
CA ALA A 67 -17.19 -3.76 7.73
C ALA A 67 -16.11 -2.68 7.82
N ALA A 68 -14.96 -3.01 8.41
CA ALA A 68 -13.85 -2.06 8.55
C ALA A 68 -13.33 -1.62 7.18
N MET A 69 -13.21 -2.54 6.25
CA MET A 69 -12.75 -2.23 4.89
C MET A 69 -13.72 -1.30 4.16
N ALA A 70 -15.02 -1.54 4.31
CA ALA A 70 -16.04 -0.67 3.71
C ALA A 70 -15.99 0.73 4.31
N MET A 71 -15.86 0.83 5.63
CA MET A 71 -15.73 2.10 6.33
C MET A 71 -14.50 2.88 5.90
N PHE A 72 -13.39 2.18 5.75
CA PHE A 72 -12.13 2.76 5.31
C PHE A 72 -12.28 3.34 3.89
N ARG A 73 -12.82 2.57 2.97
CA ARG A 73 -13.03 3.02 1.59
C ARG A 73 -13.96 4.23 1.53
N HIS A 74 -15.04 4.20 2.31
CA HIS A 74 -15.99 5.31 2.38
C HIS A 74 -15.31 6.58 2.88
N TRP A 75 -14.50 6.45 3.95
CA TRP A 75 -13.73 7.57 4.48
C TRP A 75 -12.78 8.15 3.43
N ALA A 76 -12.05 7.27 2.74
CA ALA A 76 -11.06 7.70 1.75
C ALA A 76 -11.70 8.49 0.61
N ARG A 77 -12.86 8.04 0.15
CA ARG A 77 -13.61 8.75 -0.88
C ARG A 77 -14.11 10.10 -0.40
N GLY A 78 -14.58 10.16 0.85
CA GLY A 78 -15.03 11.41 1.45
C GLY A 78 -13.90 12.42 1.62
N ARG A 79 -12.67 11.94 1.78
CA ARG A 79 -11.47 12.79 1.88
C ARG A 79 -10.90 13.13 0.50
N GLU A 80 -11.52 12.65 -0.57
CA GLU A 80 -11.10 12.89 -1.95
C GLU A 80 -9.66 12.43 -2.22
N LEU A 81 -9.29 11.31 -1.62
CA LEU A 81 -7.96 10.73 -1.84
C LEU A 81 -7.92 10.00 -3.18
N THR A 82 -6.74 9.89 -3.76
CA THR A 82 -6.53 9.23 -5.04
C THR A 82 -6.18 7.76 -4.82
N PRO A 83 -6.92 6.80 -5.39
CA PRO A 83 -6.56 5.39 -5.28
C PRO A 83 -5.37 5.05 -6.16
N SER A 84 -4.48 4.22 -5.63
CA SER A 84 -3.31 3.73 -6.36
C SER A 84 -3.11 2.26 -6.00
N GLU A 85 -3.07 1.41 -6.99
CA GLU A 85 -2.88 -0.01 -6.75
C GLU A 85 -1.40 -0.33 -6.56
N THR A 86 -1.09 -1.14 -5.54
CA THR A 86 0.27 -1.53 -5.21
C THR A 86 0.39 -3.05 -5.26
N VAL A 87 1.45 -3.54 -5.86
CA VAL A 87 1.74 -4.98 -5.90
C VAL A 87 2.52 -5.37 -4.65
N TYR A 88 2.06 -6.42 -3.97
CA TYR A 88 2.74 -6.97 -2.81
C TYR A 88 3.34 -8.32 -3.19
N VAL A 89 4.64 -8.45 -2.99
CA VAL A 89 5.34 -9.72 -3.25
C VAL A 89 6.05 -10.16 -1.97
N SER A 90 6.28 -11.47 -1.85
CA SER A 90 6.95 -12.02 -0.67
C SER A 90 8.40 -11.56 -0.63
N ARG A 91 8.96 -11.52 0.57
CA ARG A 91 10.38 -11.23 0.79
C ARG A 91 11.20 -12.50 0.76
N THR A 92 10.84 -13.40 -0.14
CA THR A 92 11.54 -14.67 -0.36
C THR A 92 12.22 -14.61 -1.71
N ARG A 93 13.09 -15.59 -1.97
CA ARG A 93 13.84 -15.63 -3.22
C ARG A 93 12.93 -15.66 -4.46
N ASP A 94 11.82 -16.39 -4.39
CA ASP A 94 10.88 -16.51 -5.51
C ASP A 94 9.98 -15.29 -5.70
N ARG A 95 9.89 -14.44 -4.69
CA ARG A 95 9.14 -13.17 -4.74
C ARG A 95 7.75 -13.35 -5.34
N HIS A 96 7.02 -14.35 -4.87
CA HIS A 96 5.68 -14.63 -5.38
C HIS A 96 4.66 -13.57 -4.90
N PRO A 97 3.57 -13.34 -5.65
CA PRO A 97 2.53 -12.41 -5.23
C PRO A 97 1.91 -12.86 -3.92
N LEU A 98 1.69 -11.92 -3.01
CA LEU A 98 1.09 -12.21 -1.71
C LEU A 98 -0.44 -12.12 -1.81
N ARG A 99 -1.09 -13.02 -1.09
CA ARG A 99 -2.56 -13.10 -1.04
C ARG A 99 -3.06 -12.49 0.26
N PHE A 100 -4.15 -11.75 0.18
CA PHE A 100 -4.71 -11.06 1.35
C PHE A 100 -5.88 -11.81 1.98
N SER A 101 -6.84 -12.26 1.17
CA SER A 101 -8.08 -12.81 1.68
C SER A 101 -8.11 -14.33 1.68
N LYS A 102 -8.92 -14.88 2.59
CA LYS A 102 -9.14 -16.32 2.67
C LYS A 102 -9.74 -16.87 1.37
N THR A 103 -10.68 -16.13 0.79
CA THR A 103 -11.39 -16.58 -0.42
C THR A 103 -10.62 -16.35 -1.71
N GLY A 104 -9.68 -15.40 -1.72
CA GLY A 104 -8.97 -15.00 -2.94
C GLY A 104 -9.83 -14.21 -3.90
N ASN A 105 -10.99 -13.71 -3.46
CA ASN A 105 -11.90 -12.92 -4.29
C ASN A 105 -11.18 -11.67 -4.80
N GLU A 106 -11.21 -11.46 -6.11
CA GLU A 106 -10.45 -10.36 -6.73
C GLU A 106 -10.85 -8.97 -6.23
N ALA A 107 -12.14 -8.74 -5.98
CA ALA A 107 -12.60 -7.46 -5.46
C ALA A 107 -12.02 -7.19 -4.07
N ILE A 108 -11.96 -8.22 -3.24
CA ILE A 108 -11.39 -8.12 -1.89
C ILE A 108 -9.88 -7.93 -1.97
N GLU A 109 -9.20 -8.68 -2.83
CA GLU A 109 -7.75 -8.55 -3.04
C GLU A 109 -7.41 -7.15 -3.52
N HIS A 110 -8.17 -6.63 -4.47
CA HIS A 110 -7.97 -5.29 -5.00
C HIS A 110 -8.14 -4.22 -3.90
N ALA A 111 -9.15 -4.37 -3.04
CA ALA A 111 -9.37 -3.43 -1.94
C ALA A 111 -8.15 -3.36 -1.00
N TYR A 112 -7.53 -4.51 -0.71
CA TYR A 112 -6.32 -4.54 0.12
C TYR A 112 -5.12 -3.91 -0.59
N ARG A 113 -5.01 -4.08 -1.90
CA ARG A 113 -3.90 -3.53 -2.69
C ARG A 113 -4.02 -2.04 -2.96
N THR A 114 -5.19 -1.46 -2.74
CA THR A 114 -5.42 -0.05 -3.02
C THR A 114 -4.86 0.81 -1.89
N HIS A 115 -3.93 1.68 -2.24
CA HIS A 115 -3.41 2.72 -1.36
C HIS A 115 -4.12 4.02 -1.69
N TRP A 116 -4.53 4.74 -0.68
CA TRP A 116 -5.21 6.02 -0.86
C TRP A 116 -4.22 7.14 -0.60
N VAL A 117 -3.95 7.93 -1.61
CA VAL A 117 -2.88 8.93 -1.61
C VAL A 117 -3.47 10.33 -1.58
N SER A 118 -2.88 11.23 -0.78
CA SER A 118 -3.35 12.61 -0.74
C SER A 118 -3.15 13.26 -2.11
N ARG A 119 -4.03 14.19 -2.47
CA ARG A 119 -3.98 14.84 -3.79
C ARG A 119 -2.67 15.59 -4.01
N ALA A 120 -2.15 16.24 -2.98
CA ALA A 120 -0.89 16.97 -3.06
C ALA A 120 0.28 16.05 -3.42
N VAL A 121 0.38 14.89 -2.74
CA VAL A 121 1.43 13.90 -3.01
C VAL A 121 1.26 13.28 -4.38
N SER A 122 0.03 12.98 -4.77
CA SER A 122 -0.26 12.41 -6.09
C SER A 122 0.21 13.35 -7.20
N THR A 123 -0.05 14.64 -7.06
CA THR A 123 0.39 15.65 -8.02
C THR A 123 1.91 15.70 -8.09
N SER A 124 2.59 15.71 -6.94
CA SER A 124 4.05 15.73 -6.87
C SER A 124 4.67 14.51 -7.53
N ARG A 125 4.06 13.33 -7.32
CA ARG A 125 4.52 12.10 -7.96
C ARG A 125 4.40 12.16 -9.48
N ARG A 126 3.30 12.71 -9.98
CA ARG A 126 3.09 12.88 -11.43
C ARG A 126 4.15 13.79 -12.02
N GLU A 127 4.46 14.89 -11.35
CA GLU A 127 5.48 15.82 -11.78
C GLU A 127 6.85 15.16 -11.85
N ARG A 128 7.20 14.38 -10.82
CA ARG A 128 8.48 13.65 -10.80
C ARG A 128 8.58 12.62 -11.92
N LEU A 129 7.48 11.94 -12.21
CA LEU A 129 7.46 10.98 -13.30
C LEU A 129 7.66 11.65 -14.66
N ARG A 130 7.05 12.83 -14.85
CA ARG A 130 7.24 13.60 -16.08
C ARG A 130 8.70 14.01 -16.25
N GLU A 131 9.33 14.47 -15.17
CA GLU A 131 10.75 14.82 -15.19
C GLU A 131 11.61 13.62 -15.55
N LYS A 132 11.34 12.45 -14.96
CA LYS A 132 12.07 11.24 -15.28
C LYS A 132 11.92 10.86 -16.75
N GLN A 133 10.71 10.97 -17.27
CA GLN A 133 10.43 10.65 -18.67
C GLN A 133 11.17 11.57 -19.61
N SER A 134 11.24 12.85 -19.28
CA SER A 134 11.96 13.81 -20.11
C SER A 134 13.47 13.61 -20.06
N ARG A 135 14.00 12.98 -18.98
CA ARG A 135 15.41 12.68 -18.83
C ARG A 135 15.78 11.27 -19.32
N ALA A 136 14.80 10.47 -19.64
CA ALA A 136 15.03 9.07 -19.98
C ALA A 136 16.10 8.85 -21.07
N PRO A 137 16.17 9.64 -22.13
CA PRO A 137 17.20 9.45 -23.14
C PRO A 137 18.64 9.56 -22.62
N ASP A 138 18.83 10.29 -21.55
CA ASP A 138 20.15 10.50 -20.96
C ASP A 138 20.68 9.25 -20.26
N LEU A 139 19.84 8.30 -19.98
CA LEU A 139 20.18 7.13 -19.20
C LEU A 139 20.66 5.96 -20.05
N VAL A 140 20.61 6.11 -21.33
CA VAL A 140 20.94 4.99 -22.15
C VAL A 140 22.44 4.79 -22.15
N ALA A 141 22.79 4.49 -22.03
CA ALA A 141 23.38 3.88 -22.04
C ALA A 141 24.01 3.52 -21.60
N ILE A 142 24.15 3.34 -21.80
CA ILE A 142 24.52 2.76 -21.56
C ILE A 142 24.99 2.23 -21.54
N SER A 143 25.51 2.34 -21.46
CA SER A 143 25.80 1.82 -21.60
C SER A 143 26.39 1.50 -21.60
N PRO A 144 27.02 1.64 -21.67
CA PRO A 144 27.36 1.24 -21.76
C PRO A 144 27.94 1.21 -21.63
N LEU A 145 28.57 1.43 -21.40
CA LEU A 145 28.66 1.52 -21.48
C LEU A 145 28.92 1.77 -21.10
N HIS A 146 29.84 2.07 -21.16
CA HIS A 146 29.74 2.50 -21.06
C HIS A 146 29.61 2.77 -20.42
N SER A 147 30.04 3.01 -19.86
CA SER A 147 29.65 3.42 -19.65
C SER A 147 29.50 3.81 -19.05
N TRP A 148 30.16 3.93 -18.51
CA TRP A 148 29.65 4.34 -18.14
C TRP A 148 29.83 4.87 -17.81
N THR A 149 30.31 5.57 -17.71
CA THR A 149 30.07 6.28 -17.75
C THR A 149 29.96 6.82 -17.28
N CYS A 150 30.84 7.43 -16.99
CA CYS A 150 30.47 7.95 -16.96
C CYS A 150 30.45 8.50 -16.54
N THR A 151 31.03 8.88 -15.99
CA THR A 151 30.72 9.36 -16.06
C THR A 151 30.75 9.83 -15.77
N LYS A 152 31.55 10.33 -15.40
CA LYS A 152 31.31 10.65 -15.57
C LYS A 152 31.25 10.75 -15.83
N CYS A 153 32.13 11.10 -15.69
CA CYS A 153 31.71 11.01 -16.31
C CYS A 153 31.56 10.92 -16.58
N GLY A 154 32.58 11.20 -16.67
CA GLY A 154 32.11 11.01 -17.11
C GLY A 154 31.80 10.64 -17.16
N GLY A 155 32.72 10.92 -17.32
CA GLY A 155 32.16 10.50 -17.58
C GLY A 155 31.84 10.10 -17.39
N THR A 156 31.90 9.86 -16.98
CA THR A 156 31.27 9.50 -17.12
C THR A 156 30.86 9.13 -16.71
N ARG A 157 31.06 9.18 -16.17
CA ARG A 157 30.50 8.82 -15.98
C ARG A 157 30.23 8.43 -15.90
#